data_1b2efa6bdb2b83e0fdc76db5a394fcce
#
_entry.id   1b2efa6bdb2b83e0fdc76db5a394fcce
#
_cell.length_a   1.000
_cell.length_b   1.000
_cell.length_c   1.000
_cell.angle_alpha   90.00
_cell.angle_beta   90.00
_cell.angle_gamma   90.00
#
_symmetry.space_group_name_H-M   'P 1'
#
loop_
_entity.id
_entity.type
_entity.pdbx_description
1 polymer ?
#
loop_
_entity_poly.entity_id
_entity_poly.type
_entity_poly.pdbx_seq_one_letter_code
_entity_poly.pdbx_strand_id
1 'polypeptide(L)'
;MHLVEKILHQKVDVYRNDEIALEKVKDYDKIILSPGPGIPVEAGLLLPLIKEYAPTKSILGVCLGHQAIGEAFGGTLKNLDKVYHGVATKINILDENALILKGLSKEAEVGRYHSWIVAREHFPADLEITAVDDNGYVMALQHKKFDVQGVQFHPESVLTPDGEKMLRNWLNVAPAAP
;
A
#
# COMPACT_ATOMS: atom_id res chain seq x y z
N MET A 1 2.34 -10.34 -6.73
CA MET A 1 2.02 -11.78 -6.64
C MET A 1 3.27 -12.62 -6.36
N HIS A 2 4.19 -12.80 -7.28
CA HIS A 2 5.34 -13.72 -7.13
C HIS A 2 6.15 -13.57 -5.84
N LEU A 3 6.41 -12.33 -5.39
CA LEU A 3 7.15 -12.09 -4.16
C LEU A 3 6.39 -12.60 -2.92
N VAL A 4 5.08 -12.40 -2.88
CA VAL A 4 4.22 -12.90 -1.78
C VAL A 4 4.18 -14.43 -1.78
N GLU A 5 4.00 -15.07 -2.94
CA GLU A 5 4.05 -16.53 -3.08
C GLU A 5 5.40 -17.11 -2.64
N LYS A 6 6.49 -16.43 -3.00
CA LYS A 6 7.85 -16.80 -2.56
C LYS A 6 7.99 -16.74 -1.04
N ILE A 7 7.48 -15.66 -0.41
CA ILE A 7 7.53 -15.47 1.05
C ILE A 7 6.70 -16.54 1.78
N LEU A 8 5.50 -16.82 1.28
CA LEU A 8 4.56 -17.73 1.92
C LEU A 8 4.80 -19.21 1.58
N HIS A 9 5.63 -19.50 0.57
CA HIS A 9 5.83 -20.84 0.01
C HIS A 9 4.52 -21.52 -0.44
N GLN A 10 3.54 -20.71 -0.88
CA GLN A 10 2.24 -21.19 -1.34
C GLN A 10 1.67 -20.26 -2.41
N LYS A 11 0.72 -20.76 -3.19
CA LYS A 11 -0.04 -19.97 -4.15
C LYS A 11 -0.98 -19.01 -3.43
N VAL A 12 -1.19 -17.84 -4.04
CA VAL A 12 -2.18 -16.86 -3.60
C VAL A 12 -3.25 -16.71 -4.67
N ASP A 13 -4.48 -16.50 -4.24
CA ASP A 13 -5.57 -16.21 -5.15
C ASP A 13 -5.44 -14.80 -5.70
N VAL A 14 -5.62 -14.65 -6.99
CA VAL A 14 -5.56 -13.35 -7.68
C VAL A 14 -6.84 -13.14 -8.48
N TYR A 15 -7.48 -12.01 -8.24
CA TYR A 15 -8.69 -11.62 -8.91
C TYR A 15 -8.54 -10.25 -9.54
N ARG A 16 -9.21 -10.03 -10.65
CA ARG A 16 -9.41 -8.69 -11.16
C ARG A 16 -10.51 -8.01 -10.34
N ASN A 17 -10.35 -6.71 -10.13
CA ASN A 17 -11.29 -5.90 -9.35
C ASN A 17 -12.71 -5.78 -9.95
N ASP A 18 -12.88 -6.17 -11.21
CA ASP A 18 -14.14 -6.21 -11.95
C ASP A 18 -14.71 -7.63 -12.12
N GLU A 19 -14.01 -8.67 -11.65
CA GLU A 19 -14.37 -10.07 -11.83
C GLU A 19 -14.73 -10.78 -10.50
N ILE A 20 -14.36 -10.23 -9.36
CA ILE A 20 -14.68 -10.81 -8.05
C ILE A 20 -15.97 -10.19 -7.50
N ALA A 21 -16.84 -11.03 -6.94
CA ALA A 21 -17.97 -10.53 -6.15
C ALA A 21 -17.48 -10.01 -4.79
N LEU A 22 -18.04 -8.89 -4.32
CA LEU A 22 -17.62 -8.27 -3.06
C LEU A 22 -17.73 -9.25 -1.87
N GLU A 23 -18.77 -10.07 -1.85
CA GLU A 23 -19.01 -11.08 -0.80
C GLU A 23 -17.93 -12.16 -0.76
N LYS A 24 -17.25 -12.42 -1.87
CA LYS A 24 -16.17 -13.42 -1.93
C LYS A 24 -14.95 -12.99 -1.10
N VAL A 25 -14.76 -11.70 -0.92
CA VAL A 25 -13.63 -11.13 -0.15
C VAL A 25 -13.66 -11.58 1.32
N LYS A 26 -14.84 -11.89 1.87
CA LYS A 26 -14.99 -12.38 3.26
C LYS A 26 -14.20 -13.66 3.55
N ASP A 27 -13.93 -14.47 2.53
CA ASP A 27 -13.22 -15.75 2.65
C ASP A 27 -11.72 -15.60 2.90
N TYR A 28 -11.18 -14.37 2.82
CA TYR A 28 -9.77 -14.06 2.99
C TYR A 28 -9.51 -13.24 4.24
N ASP A 29 -8.40 -13.50 4.91
CA ASP A 29 -7.96 -12.75 6.10
C ASP A 29 -7.08 -11.56 5.72
N LYS A 30 -6.23 -11.72 4.70
CA LYS A 30 -5.30 -10.69 4.21
C LYS A 30 -5.55 -10.40 2.74
N ILE A 31 -5.62 -9.11 2.43
CA ILE A 31 -5.97 -8.61 1.10
C ILE A 31 -4.93 -7.61 0.64
N ILE A 32 -4.34 -7.85 -0.52
CA ILE A 32 -3.47 -6.86 -1.18
C ILE A 32 -4.26 -6.22 -2.33
N LEU A 33 -4.38 -4.91 -2.26
CA LEU A 33 -4.92 -4.09 -3.34
C LEU A 33 -3.76 -3.67 -4.22
N SER A 34 -3.64 -4.32 -5.38
CA SER A 34 -2.49 -4.21 -6.27
C SER A 34 -2.40 -2.87 -6.98
N PRO A 35 -1.23 -2.53 -7.52
CA PRO A 35 -1.10 -1.47 -8.51
C PRO A 35 -2.00 -1.70 -9.72
N GLY A 36 -2.42 -0.60 -10.35
CA GLY A 36 -3.22 -0.63 -11.56
C GLY A 36 -3.21 0.72 -12.26
N PRO A 37 -3.71 0.79 -13.50
CA PRO A 37 -3.86 2.04 -14.24
C PRO A 37 -5.04 2.87 -13.71
N GLY A 38 -5.07 4.16 -14.08
CA GLY A 38 -6.18 5.05 -13.76
C GLY A 38 -6.18 5.56 -12.33
N ILE A 39 -7.35 5.88 -11.85
CA ILE A 39 -7.61 6.37 -10.50
C ILE A 39 -8.58 5.44 -9.76
N PRO A 40 -8.61 5.44 -8.41
CA PRO A 40 -9.40 4.47 -7.63
C PRO A 40 -10.90 4.44 -7.94
N VAL A 41 -11.51 5.57 -8.22
CA VAL A 41 -12.96 5.65 -8.55
C VAL A 41 -13.33 4.91 -9.84
N GLU A 42 -12.36 4.70 -10.72
CA GLU A 42 -12.53 3.95 -11.99
C GLU A 42 -12.15 2.48 -11.83
N ALA A 43 -11.68 2.06 -10.66
CA ALA A 43 -11.13 0.73 -10.39
C ALA A 43 -12.16 -0.23 -9.78
N GLY A 44 -13.38 -0.28 -10.31
CA GLY A 44 -14.41 -1.26 -9.97
C GLY A 44 -14.71 -1.33 -8.48
N LEU A 45 -14.50 -2.48 -7.87
CA LEU A 45 -14.84 -2.75 -6.46
C LEU A 45 -13.83 -2.20 -5.44
N LEU A 46 -12.80 -1.49 -5.85
CA LEU A 46 -11.68 -1.11 -4.96
C LEU A 46 -12.15 -0.29 -3.74
N LEU A 47 -12.88 0.81 -3.97
CA LEU A 47 -13.40 1.64 -2.88
C LEU A 47 -14.47 0.92 -2.03
N PRO A 48 -15.49 0.26 -2.64
CA PRO A 48 -16.46 -0.55 -1.86
C PRO A 48 -15.81 -1.63 -1.00
N LEU A 49 -14.78 -2.33 -1.50
CA LEU A 49 -14.05 -3.35 -0.77
C LEU A 49 -13.39 -2.77 0.50
N ILE A 50 -12.70 -1.65 0.36
CA ILE A 50 -12.04 -1.01 1.52
C ILE A 50 -13.09 -0.62 2.56
N LYS A 51 -14.18 0.02 2.16
CA LYS A 51 -15.24 0.47 3.06
C LYS A 51 -15.91 -0.67 3.82
N GLU A 52 -16.15 -1.80 3.14
CA GLU A 52 -16.81 -2.97 3.73
C GLU A 52 -15.87 -3.73 4.65
N TYR A 53 -14.64 -3.99 4.24
CA TYR A 53 -13.76 -4.94 4.90
C TYR A 53 -12.65 -4.34 5.77
N ALA A 54 -12.42 -3.04 5.75
CA ALA A 54 -11.42 -2.38 6.60
C ALA A 54 -11.58 -2.72 8.10
N PRO A 55 -12.79 -2.80 8.67
CA PRO A 55 -12.95 -3.11 10.09
C PRO A 55 -12.59 -4.55 10.48
N THR A 56 -12.55 -5.48 9.53
CA THR A 56 -12.47 -6.93 9.82
C THR A 56 -11.31 -7.64 9.15
N LYS A 57 -10.66 -7.04 8.16
CA LYS A 57 -9.60 -7.68 7.37
C LYS A 57 -8.29 -6.88 7.44
N SER A 58 -7.19 -7.60 7.27
CA SER A 58 -5.87 -6.98 7.08
C SER A 58 -5.72 -6.57 5.62
N ILE A 59 -5.58 -5.26 5.34
CA ILE A 59 -5.54 -4.71 3.98
C ILE A 59 -4.24 -3.96 3.75
N LEU A 60 -3.54 -4.31 2.67
CA LEU A 60 -2.39 -3.57 2.16
C LEU A 60 -2.71 -3.00 0.78
N GLY A 61 -2.69 -1.67 0.67
CA GLY A 61 -2.77 -0.98 -0.61
C GLY A 61 -1.40 -0.65 -1.17
N VAL A 62 -1.16 -1.00 -2.45
CA VAL A 62 0.08 -0.70 -3.16
C VAL A 62 -0.24 0.23 -4.34
N CYS A 63 0.40 1.38 -4.40
CA CYS A 63 0.23 2.40 -5.44
C CYS A 63 -1.24 2.82 -5.61
N LEU A 64 -1.96 2.31 -6.61
CA LEU A 64 -3.40 2.54 -6.77
C LEU A 64 -4.21 2.13 -5.53
N GLY A 65 -3.88 1.01 -4.91
CA GLY A 65 -4.51 0.54 -3.67
C GLY A 65 -4.27 1.48 -2.48
N HIS A 66 -3.10 2.07 -2.37
CA HIS A 66 -2.78 3.10 -1.38
C HIS A 66 -3.63 4.37 -1.59
N GLN A 67 -3.74 4.82 -2.84
CA GLN A 67 -4.58 5.96 -3.20
C GLN A 67 -6.06 5.69 -2.89
N ALA A 68 -6.51 4.47 -3.17
CA ALA A 68 -7.87 4.03 -2.84
C ALA A 68 -8.15 4.05 -1.33
N ILE A 69 -7.19 3.66 -0.49
CA ILE A 69 -7.31 3.78 0.97
C ILE A 69 -7.47 5.26 1.34
N GLY A 70 -6.64 6.15 0.81
CA GLY A 70 -6.78 7.59 1.04
C GLY A 70 -8.17 8.10 0.71
N GLU A 71 -8.70 7.80 -0.46
CA GLU A 71 -10.05 8.23 -0.88
C GLU A 71 -11.19 7.56 -0.09
N ALA A 72 -11.07 6.26 0.22
CA ALA A 72 -12.10 5.53 0.95
C ALA A 72 -12.37 6.12 2.35
N PHE A 73 -11.36 6.72 2.96
CA PHE A 73 -11.47 7.42 4.25
C PHE A 73 -11.66 8.93 4.12
N GLY A 74 -11.99 9.43 2.95
CA GLY A 74 -12.39 10.83 2.73
C GLY A 74 -11.26 11.77 2.29
N GLY A 75 -10.09 11.24 1.97
CA GLY A 75 -8.99 12.01 1.38
C GLY A 75 -9.20 12.33 -0.08
N THR A 76 -8.33 13.15 -0.62
CA THR A 76 -8.30 13.54 -2.03
C THR A 76 -6.98 13.16 -2.68
N LEU A 77 -7.00 12.99 -3.99
CA LEU A 77 -5.80 12.76 -4.80
C LEU A 77 -5.35 14.05 -5.47
N LYS A 78 -4.04 14.16 -5.65
CA LYS A 78 -3.40 15.25 -6.40
C LYS A 78 -2.58 14.66 -7.53
N ASN A 79 -2.79 15.17 -8.73
CA ASN A 79 -1.93 14.86 -9.87
C ASN A 79 -0.67 15.75 -9.81
N LEU A 80 0.48 15.14 -9.95
CA LEU A 80 1.76 15.83 -9.99
C LEU A 80 2.12 16.21 -11.42
N ASP A 81 2.80 17.32 -11.59
CA ASP A 81 3.36 17.72 -12.89
C ASP A 81 4.47 16.76 -13.36
N LYS A 82 5.06 16.02 -12.42
CA LYS A 82 6.10 15.03 -12.67
C LYS A 82 5.52 13.62 -12.61
N VAL A 83 5.82 12.82 -13.64
CA VAL A 83 5.54 11.38 -13.65
C VAL A 83 6.79 10.64 -13.15
N TYR A 84 6.60 9.79 -12.14
CA TYR A 84 7.61 8.83 -11.72
C TYR A 84 7.38 7.54 -12.50
N HIS A 85 8.38 7.08 -13.24
CA HIS A 85 8.28 5.87 -14.05
C HIS A 85 9.56 5.03 -13.93
N GLY A 86 9.57 4.11 -12.98
CA GLY A 86 10.74 3.27 -12.69
C GLY A 86 11.91 4.09 -12.11
N VAL A 87 11.61 4.95 -11.14
CA VAL A 87 12.61 5.81 -10.49
C VAL A 87 12.77 5.41 -9.03
N ALA A 88 14.01 5.18 -8.61
CA ALA A 88 14.35 5.00 -7.21
C ALA A 88 14.46 6.37 -6.52
N THR A 89 13.79 6.54 -5.39
CA THR A 89 13.88 7.73 -4.55
C THR A 89 13.93 7.35 -3.09
N LYS A 90 14.44 8.24 -2.25
CA LYS A 90 14.40 8.06 -0.80
C LYS A 90 13.05 8.44 -0.23
N ILE A 91 12.67 7.74 0.82
CA ILE A 91 11.57 8.10 1.72
C ILE A 91 12.12 8.29 3.13
N ASN A 92 11.49 9.19 3.87
CA ASN A 92 11.75 9.44 5.28
C ASN A 92 10.65 8.79 6.10
N ILE A 93 11.01 7.84 6.98
CA ILE A 93 10.08 7.12 7.85
C ILE A 93 9.78 8.01 9.05
N LEU A 94 8.50 8.31 9.25
CA LEU A 94 8.00 9.15 10.35
C LEU A 94 7.57 8.32 11.56
N ASP A 95 7.08 7.08 11.33
CA ASP A 95 6.71 6.15 12.37
C ASP A 95 7.46 4.82 12.18
N GLU A 96 8.47 4.61 13.03
CA GLU A 96 9.29 3.39 13.05
C GLU A 96 8.52 2.15 13.56
N ASN A 97 7.36 2.35 14.18
CA ASN A 97 6.50 1.27 14.67
C ASN A 97 5.44 0.84 13.66
N ALA A 98 5.25 1.60 12.57
CA ALA A 98 4.35 1.21 11.51
C ALA A 98 4.71 -0.19 11.01
N LEU A 99 3.76 -1.13 11.05
CA LEU A 99 4.03 -2.57 10.86
C LEU A 99 4.86 -2.84 9.60
N ILE A 100 4.45 -2.29 8.45
CA ILE A 100 5.13 -2.54 7.17
C ILE A 100 6.56 -1.95 7.12
N LEU A 101 6.82 -0.89 7.89
CA LEU A 101 8.12 -0.17 7.91
C LEU A 101 9.01 -0.60 9.08
N LYS A 102 8.53 -1.50 9.93
CA LYS A 102 9.22 -1.91 11.16
C LYS A 102 10.61 -2.48 10.87
N GLY A 103 11.59 -1.97 11.62
CA GLY A 103 12.98 -2.41 11.55
C GLY A 103 13.72 -1.94 10.29
N LEU A 104 13.16 -1.00 9.53
CA LEU A 104 13.89 -0.28 8.48
C LEU A 104 14.69 0.86 9.09
N SER A 105 15.69 1.36 8.34
CA SER A 105 16.38 2.60 8.67
C SER A 105 15.43 3.80 8.53
N LYS A 106 15.76 4.93 9.18
CA LYS A 106 14.96 6.17 9.07
C LYS A 106 14.75 6.64 7.63
N GLU A 107 15.67 6.30 6.74
CA GLU A 107 15.56 6.49 5.31
C GLU A 107 15.57 5.13 4.61
N ALA A 108 14.75 4.97 3.58
CA ALA A 108 14.74 3.79 2.73
C ALA A 108 14.63 4.19 1.25
N GLU A 109 15.22 3.39 0.36
CA GLU A 109 15.08 3.58 -1.08
C GLU A 109 13.88 2.79 -1.60
N VAL A 110 13.07 3.41 -2.46
CA VAL A 110 11.85 2.82 -2.99
C VAL A 110 11.66 3.11 -4.47
N GLY A 111 11.12 2.14 -5.20
CA GLY A 111 10.76 2.29 -6.61
C GLY A 111 9.38 2.92 -6.79
N ARG A 112 9.30 3.93 -7.65
CA ARG A 112 8.07 4.70 -7.89
C ARG A 112 7.63 4.63 -9.35
N TYR A 113 6.30 4.50 -9.55
CA TYR A 113 5.66 4.34 -10.86
C TYR A 113 4.30 5.06 -10.87
N HIS A 114 4.25 6.35 -10.52
CA HIS A 114 2.99 7.09 -10.38
C HIS A 114 3.13 8.56 -10.71
N SER A 115 2.00 9.20 -11.01
CA SER A 115 1.84 10.66 -11.13
C SER A 115 0.79 11.21 -10.16
N TRP A 116 0.00 10.34 -9.53
CA TRP A 116 -0.97 10.72 -8.52
C TRP A 116 -0.47 10.38 -7.13
N ILE A 117 -0.86 11.19 -6.14
CA ILE A 117 -0.55 10.99 -4.71
C ILE A 117 -1.80 11.28 -3.87
N VAL A 118 -1.83 10.73 -2.65
CA VAL A 118 -2.79 11.19 -1.62
C VAL A 118 -2.35 12.57 -1.16
N ALA A 119 -3.26 13.55 -1.27
CA ALA A 119 -2.98 14.92 -0.85
C ALA A 119 -2.84 15.02 0.67
N ARG A 120 -1.95 15.90 1.13
CA ARG A 120 -1.82 16.21 2.57
C ARG A 120 -2.87 17.19 3.04
N GLU A 121 -3.34 18.04 2.13
CA GLU A 121 -4.41 18.97 2.39
C GLU A 121 -5.69 18.19 2.70
N HIS A 122 -6.33 18.48 3.83
CA HIS A 122 -7.50 17.74 4.31
C HIS A 122 -7.29 16.23 4.42
N PHE A 123 -6.08 15.82 4.86
CA PHE A 123 -5.76 14.41 5.06
C PHE A 123 -6.75 13.76 6.06
N PRO A 124 -7.25 12.53 5.78
CA PRO A 124 -8.26 11.89 6.61
C PRO A 124 -7.84 11.75 8.08
N ALA A 125 -8.74 12.15 9.00
CA ALA A 125 -8.47 12.10 10.43
C ALA A 125 -8.26 10.67 10.98
N ASP A 126 -8.86 9.67 10.33
CA ASP A 126 -8.73 8.25 10.71
C ASP A 126 -7.42 7.61 10.20
N LEU A 127 -6.71 8.29 9.33
CA LEU A 127 -5.42 7.84 8.79
C LEU A 127 -4.25 8.58 9.43
N GLU A 128 -3.09 7.99 9.34
CA GLU A 128 -1.81 8.51 9.80
C GLU A 128 -0.77 8.36 8.69
N ILE A 129 0.03 9.40 8.46
CA ILE A 129 1.14 9.38 7.51
C ILE A 129 2.35 8.76 8.19
N THR A 130 2.85 7.64 7.66
CA THR A 130 3.97 6.89 8.26
C THR A 130 5.29 7.08 7.52
N ALA A 131 5.27 7.56 6.29
CA ALA A 131 6.46 7.97 5.55
C ALA A 131 6.14 9.03 4.49
N VAL A 132 7.12 9.87 4.19
CA VAL A 132 7.07 10.90 3.16
C VAL A 132 8.35 10.89 2.32
N ASP A 133 8.31 11.48 1.11
CA ASP A 133 9.53 11.77 0.35
C ASP A 133 10.11 13.14 0.71
N ASP A 134 11.22 13.54 0.07
CA ASP A 134 11.89 14.82 0.32
C ASP A 134 11.03 16.04 -0.06
N ASN A 135 9.99 15.86 -0.87
CA ASN A 135 9.02 16.91 -1.18
C ASN A 135 7.84 16.93 -0.18
N GLY A 136 7.85 16.05 0.80
CA GLY A 136 6.76 15.89 1.77
C GLY A 136 5.53 15.16 1.23
N TYR A 137 5.63 14.50 0.07
CA TYR A 137 4.53 13.71 -0.46
C TYR A 137 4.32 12.43 0.36
N VAL A 138 3.06 12.05 0.56
CA VAL A 138 2.69 10.85 1.32
C VAL A 138 3.18 9.60 0.58
N MET A 139 4.10 8.86 1.20
CA MET A 139 4.67 7.64 0.65
C MET A 139 4.17 6.38 1.36
N ALA A 140 3.76 6.50 2.60
CA ALA A 140 3.08 5.43 3.33
C ALA A 140 2.07 6.02 4.32
N LEU A 141 1.02 5.27 4.56
CA LEU A 141 -0.04 5.60 5.53
C LEU A 141 -0.56 4.34 6.21
N GLN A 142 -1.20 4.52 7.36
CA GLN A 142 -1.92 3.47 8.06
C GLN A 142 -3.22 4.02 8.67
N HIS A 143 -4.17 3.13 8.90
CA HIS A 143 -5.36 3.47 9.67
C HIS A 143 -5.06 3.39 11.16
N LYS A 144 -5.56 4.34 11.96
CA LYS A 144 -5.28 4.43 13.39
C LYS A 144 -5.87 3.31 14.24
N LYS A 145 -6.89 2.60 13.74
CA LYS A 145 -7.62 1.55 14.48
C LYS A 145 -7.68 0.21 13.75
N PHE A 146 -7.80 0.23 12.41
CA PHE A 146 -7.95 -0.98 11.60
C PHE A 146 -6.59 -1.42 11.06
N ASP A 147 -6.45 -2.71 10.77
CA ASP A 147 -5.24 -3.26 10.12
C ASP A 147 -5.28 -2.95 8.61
N VAL A 148 -5.17 -1.66 8.30
CA VAL A 148 -5.17 -1.13 6.93
C VAL A 148 -3.94 -0.27 6.75
N GLN A 149 -3.13 -0.60 5.76
CA GLN A 149 -1.88 0.10 5.45
C GLN A 149 -1.78 0.35 3.95
N GLY A 150 -1.08 1.40 3.57
CA GLY A 150 -0.84 1.73 2.17
C GLY A 150 0.57 2.24 1.94
N VAL A 151 1.14 1.85 0.80
CA VAL A 151 2.42 2.35 0.30
C VAL A 151 2.26 2.86 -1.12
N GLN A 152 2.76 4.06 -1.41
CA GLN A 152 2.69 4.67 -2.73
C GLN A 152 3.70 4.07 -3.71
N PHE A 153 4.76 3.51 -3.19
CA PHE A 153 5.82 2.84 -3.94
C PHE A 153 5.52 1.36 -4.16
N HIS A 154 6.40 0.68 -4.88
CA HIS A 154 6.27 -0.73 -5.24
C HIS A 154 7.25 -1.60 -4.43
N PRO A 155 6.80 -2.28 -3.36
CA PRO A 155 7.66 -3.18 -2.57
C PRO A 155 8.20 -4.36 -3.39
N GLU A 156 7.48 -4.75 -4.45
CA GLU A 156 7.89 -5.84 -5.34
C GLU A 156 8.97 -5.45 -6.36
N SER A 157 9.24 -4.17 -6.52
CA SER A 157 10.21 -3.67 -7.48
C SER A 157 11.65 -3.96 -7.04
N VAL A 158 12.52 -4.26 -8.00
CA VAL A 158 13.97 -4.34 -7.78
C VAL A 158 14.57 -3.01 -7.29
N LEU A 159 13.87 -1.91 -7.49
CA LEU A 159 14.24 -0.58 -7.01
C LEU A 159 13.87 -0.33 -5.55
N THR A 160 13.27 -1.31 -4.87
CA THR A 160 12.94 -1.27 -3.44
C THR A 160 13.71 -2.37 -2.72
N PRO A 161 14.96 -2.12 -2.31
CA PRO A 161 15.82 -3.16 -1.71
C PRO A 161 15.21 -3.84 -0.50
N ASP A 162 14.51 -3.09 0.34
CA ASP A 162 13.86 -3.59 1.57
C ASP A 162 12.44 -4.13 1.33
N GLY A 163 11.99 -4.25 0.08
CA GLY A 163 10.61 -4.61 -0.26
C GLY A 163 10.18 -5.97 0.28
N GLU A 164 11.05 -6.98 0.23
CA GLU A 164 10.76 -8.30 0.82
C GLU A 164 10.56 -8.21 2.34
N LYS A 165 11.39 -7.42 3.04
CA LYS A 165 11.26 -7.20 4.48
C LYS A 165 9.94 -6.52 4.83
N MET A 166 9.55 -5.51 4.06
CA MET A 166 8.27 -4.81 4.22
C MET A 166 7.09 -5.78 4.08
N LEU A 167 7.09 -6.63 3.05
CA LEU A 167 6.02 -7.61 2.86
C LEU A 167 6.02 -8.70 3.93
N ARG A 168 7.18 -9.18 4.39
CA ARG A 168 7.28 -10.10 5.51
C ARG A 168 6.71 -9.52 6.79
N ASN A 169 6.99 -8.25 7.08
CA ASN A 169 6.41 -7.54 8.21
C ASN A 169 4.88 -7.55 8.16
N TRP A 170 4.30 -7.15 7.02
CA TRP A 170 2.85 -7.12 6.87
C TRP A 170 2.23 -8.52 6.88
N LEU A 171 2.87 -9.51 6.28
CA LEU A 171 2.43 -10.91 6.29
C LEU A 171 2.60 -11.57 7.66
N ASN A 172 3.34 -10.93 8.58
CA ASN A 172 3.71 -11.47 9.89
C ASN A 172 4.50 -12.80 9.78
N VAL A 173 5.44 -12.84 8.84
CA VAL A 173 6.33 -13.98 8.57
C VAL A 173 7.76 -13.62 8.99
N ALA A 174 8.42 -14.52 9.72
CA ALA A 174 9.79 -14.31 10.15
C ALA A 174 10.74 -13.98 8.98
N PRO A 175 11.84 -13.23 9.24
CA PRO A 175 12.88 -13.03 8.23
C PRO A 175 13.34 -14.34 7.63
N ALA A 176 13.80 -14.32 6.38
CA ALA A 176 14.46 -15.49 5.80
C ALA A 176 15.67 -15.84 6.68
N ALA A 177 15.86 -17.13 6.94
CA ALA A 177 17.07 -17.59 7.59
C ALA A 177 18.31 -17.19 6.76
N PRO A 178 19.43 -16.81 7.39
CA PRO A 178 20.65 -16.42 6.72
C PRO A 178 21.23 -17.53 5.85
#